data_84082c52058450615f38afe4c9f857c3
#
_entry.id   84082c52058450615f38afe4c9f857c3
#
_cell.length_a   1.000
_cell.length_b   1.000
_cell.length_c   1.000
_cell.angle_alpha   90.00
_cell.angle_beta   90.00
_cell.angle_gamma   90.00
#
_symmetry.space_group_name_H-M   'P 1'
#
loop_
_entity.id
_entity.type
_entity.pdbx_description
1 polymer ?
#
loop_
_entity_poly.entity_id
_entity_poly.type
_entity_poly.pdbx_seq_one_letter_code
_entity_poly.pdbx_strand_id
1 'polypeptide(L)'
;YFKNVIDNAIQDGKIKPLIIVLPTYNNTSNDDSGNYSLAIKLTNQFHNELVNDLIPAAESRYSTYAANTSKEGLKESRDHRGFGGFSMGSVNTWNTFRYCLDYFRYFMPMSGSYTTDGGYMADLVREQGYNSDDFFIFSAAGTNDFAYSAFKAQITAMANNSGGMFKFAKNESDGNLSFLEREGYSHDGKACDEYTYNGLRFFWNGQTENNEKPESTAKKYNVEPGTEEYKGFMLDNVLHSENEGDIHYNLYVPQSYDGSKSYALFLTLPGYQGLYFQGVGENVRTEEFGFTARDYVPDMIIAAPQLNDWGDTSARQTIELTEYFLDTYNIDKSRVYAEGYSGGGETMSRVMGMRPELYTAYLQCSSRWNGGYEAVVKSRTPVYLAVGEKDEYYGAEPSRNAYSEIRRLYKDEGLSDSEVDKLVVLDVKPTSYFTQNGITNQHGYGGYLFVRDNGIMSWLFGQVKN
;
A
#
# COMPACT_ATOMS: atom_id res chain seq x y z
N TYR A 1 3.13 -9.52 -13.78
CA TYR A 1 2.67 -10.86 -13.36
C TYR A 1 3.04 -11.18 -11.91
N PHE A 2 4.34 -11.18 -11.53
CA PHE A 2 4.81 -11.50 -10.18
C PHE A 2 4.18 -10.65 -9.07
N LYS A 3 4.15 -9.32 -9.24
CA LYS A 3 3.49 -8.41 -8.29
C LYS A 3 2.05 -8.84 -7.98
N ASN A 4 1.26 -9.16 -9.01
CA ASN A 4 -0.14 -9.53 -8.82
C ASN A 4 -0.29 -10.85 -8.03
N VAL A 5 0.65 -11.80 -8.21
CA VAL A 5 0.64 -13.06 -7.45
C VAL A 5 0.87 -12.78 -5.95
N ILE A 6 1.81 -11.91 -5.63
CA ILE A 6 2.11 -11.54 -4.24
C ILE A 6 0.97 -10.73 -3.62
N ASP A 7 0.45 -9.74 -4.34
CA ASP A 7 -0.70 -8.94 -3.86
C ASP A 7 -1.91 -9.82 -3.53
N ASN A 8 -2.24 -10.76 -4.42
CA ASN A 8 -3.34 -11.70 -4.17
C ASN A 8 -3.06 -12.62 -2.97
N ALA A 9 -1.81 -13.07 -2.82
CA ALA A 9 -1.43 -13.92 -1.70
C ALA A 9 -1.49 -13.17 -0.35
N ILE A 10 -1.18 -11.88 -0.34
CA ILE A 10 -1.36 -11.02 0.84
C ILE A 10 -2.85 -10.84 1.15
N GLN A 11 -3.68 -10.54 0.14
CA GLN A 11 -5.13 -10.41 0.30
C GLN A 11 -5.79 -11.69 0.80
N ASP A 12 -5.30 -12.85 0.36
CA ASP A 12 -5.77 -14.16 0.81
C ASP A 12 -5.21 -14.57 2.19
N GLY A 13 -4.42 -13.72 2.85
CA GLY A 13 -3.78 -14.02 4.12
C GLY A 13 -2.72 -15.14 4.08
N LYS A 14 -2.23 -15.48 2.88
CA LYS A 14 -1.22 -16.54 2.67
C LYS A 14 0.20 -16.04 2.86
N ILE A 15 0.42 -14.76 2.70
CA ILE A 15 1.69 -14.06 2.87
C ILE A 15 1.41 -12.81 3.73
N LYS A 16 2.28 -12.51 4.68
CA LYS A 16 2.18 -11.27 5.47
C LYS A 16 2.39 -10.04 4.57
N PRO A 17 1.77 -8.89 4.86
CA PRO A 17 2.04 -7.64 4.15
C PRO A 17 3.53 -7.32 4.17
N LEU A 18 4.10 -6.97 3.02
CA LEU A 18 5.54 -6.71 2.90
C LEU A 18 5.85 -5.71 1.78
N ILE A 19 7.00 -5.10 1.88
CA ILE A 19 7.61 -4.28 0.84
C ILE A 19 8.69 -5.11 0.16
N ILE A 20 8.64 -5.20 -1.17
CA ILE A 20 9.66 -5.88 -1.97
C ILE A 20 10.49 -4.82 -2.70
N VAL A 21 11.78 -4.80 -2.41
CA VAL A 21 12.77 -4.02 -3.15
C VAL A 21 13.56 -4.97 -4.05
N LEU A 22 13.63 -4.66 -5.34
CA LEU A 22 14.34 -5.47 -6.34
C LEU A 22 15.65 -4.78 -6.74
N PRO A 23 16.71 -4.94 -5.96
CA PRO A 23 17.99 -4.36 -6.29
C PRO A 23 18.72 -5.15 -7.37
N THR A 24 19.66 -4.51 -8.04
CA THR A 24 20.67 -5.18 -8.84
C THR A 24 22.05 -4.75 -8.39
N TYR A 25 23.03 -5.66 -8.41
CA TYR A 25 24.40 -5.25 -8.20
C TYR A 25 24.88 -4.40 -9.38
N ASN A 26 25.70 -3.39 -9.10
CA ASN A 26 26.06 -2.38 -10.07
C ASN A 26 27.12 -2.93 -11.07
N ASN A 27 26.75 -3.02 -12.35
CA ASN A 27 27.65 -3.29 -13.45
C ASN A 27 28.21 -1.99 -14.02
N THR A 28 29.48 -2.00 -14.44
CA THR A 28 30.13 -0.82 -15.02
C THR A 28 29.69 -0.56 -16.46
N SER A 29 29.21 -1.59 -17.16
CA SER A 29 28.64 -1.48 -18.52
C SER A 29 27.65 -2.61 -18.83
N ASN A 30 26.85 -2.45 -19.89
CA ASN A 30 25.96 -3.51 -20.37
C ASN A 30 26.71 -4.77 -20.82
N ASP A 31 27.95 -4.64 -21.28
CA ASP A 31 28.78 -5.77 -21.70
C ASP A 31 29.24 -6.64 -20.52
N ASP A 32 29.21 -6.10 -19.31
CA ASP A 32 29.56 -6.83 -18.09
C ASP A 32 28.47 -7.79 -17.62
N SER A 33 27.24 -7.66 -18.09
CA SER A 33 26.11 -8.48 -17.63
C SER A 33 26.28 -9.98 -17.92
N GLY A 34 27.05 -10.35 -18.93
CA GLY A 34 27.41 -11.74 -19.25
C GLY A 34 28.70 -12.23 -18.59
N ASN A 35 29.41 -11.39 -17.82
CA ASN A 35 30.67 -11.74 -17.22
C ASN A 35 30.49 -12.42 -15.86
N TYR A 36 30.52 -13.74 -15.84
CA TYR A 36 30.32 -14.54 -14.63
C TYR A 36 31.34 -14.22 -13.51
N SER A 37 32.61 -14.06 -13.83
CA SER A 37 33.65 -13.76 -12.84
C SER A 37 33.45 -12.38 -12.19
N LEU A 38 33.02 -11.41 -12.97
CA LEU A 38 32.64 -10.08 -12.44
C LEU A 38 31.42 -10.17 -11.56
N ALA A 39 30.38 -10.91 -11.98
CA ALA A 39 29.17 -11.10 -11.19
C ALA A 39 29.47 -11.74 -9.82
N ILE A 40 30.32 -12.75 -9.75
CA ILE A 40 30.78 -13.34 -8.49
C ILE A 40 31.46 -12.29 -7.58
N LYS A 41 32.32 -11.46 -8.15
CA LYS A 41 33.02 -10.40 -7.41
C LYS A 41 32.03 -9.35 -6.89
N LEU A 42 31.10 -8.90 -7.72
CA LEU A 42 30.11 -7.88 -7.38
C LEU A 42 29.16 -8.38 -6.29
N THR A 43 28.63 -9.60 -6.41
CA THR A 43 27.75 -10.18 -5.39
C THR A 43 28.45 -10.38 -4.05
N ASN A 44 29.73 -10.74 -4.05
CA ASN A 44 30.50 -10.85 -2.81
C ASN A 44 30.70 -9.50 -2.08
N GLN A 45 30.63 -8.38 -2.79
CA GLN A 45 30.81 -7.03 -2.24
C GLN A 45 29.48 -6.29 -2.01
N PHE A 46 28.39 -6.79 -2.54
CA PHE A 46 27.08 -6.14 -2.51
C PHE A 46 26.57 -5.87 -1.09
N HIS A 47 26.95 -6.67 -0.11
CA HIS A 47 26.59 -6.48 1.29
C HIS A 47 26.97 -5.09 1.83
N ASN A 48 28.04 -4.45 1.31
CA ASN A 48 28.44 -3.10 1.71
C ASN A 48 27.43 -2.05 1.25
N GLU A 49 27.02 -2.11 -0.02
CA GLU A 49 25.96 -1.24 -0.56
C GLU A 49 24.62 -1.53 0.12
N LEU A 50 24.31 -2.80 0.34
CA LEU A 50 23.07 -3.25 0.95
C LEU A 50 22.84 -2.61 2.34
N VAL A 51 23.83 -2.68 3.22
CA VAL A 51 23.68 -2.22 4.61
C VAL A 51 23.94 -0.72 4.80
N ASN A 52 24.74 -0.09 3.95
CA ASN A 52 25.08 1.32 4.10
C ASN A 52 24.19 2.26 3.28
N ASP A 53 23.59 1.77 2.19
CA ASP A 53 22.87 2.60 1.24
C ASP A 53 21.44 2.11 1.03
N LEU A 54 21.23 0.84 0.62
CA LEU A 54 19.92 0.36 0.18
C LEU A 54 18.92 0.20 1.34
N ILE A 55 19.31 -0.48 2.43
CA ILE A 55 18.42 -0.67 3.58
C ILE A 55 18.05 0.68 4.20
N PRO A 56 19.01 1.58 4.53
CA PRO A 56 18.67 2.90 5.06
C PRO A 56 17.74 3.70 4.13
N ALA A 57 18.00 3.67 2.81
CA ALA A 57 17.19 4.38 1.83
C ALA A 57 15.76 3.82 1.75
N ALA A 58 15.59 2.49 1.78
CA ALA A 58 14.27 1.86 1.77
C ALA A 58 13.52 2.11 3.08
N GLU A 59 14.18 1.89 4.22
CA GLU A 59 13.57 2.03 5.55
C GLU A 59 13.24 3.49 5.90
N SER A 60 13.96 4.46 5.34
CA SER A 60 13.61 5.88 5.49
C SER A 60 12.38 6.30 4.67
N ARG A 61 12.03 5.51 3.66
CA ARG A 61 10.97 5.86 2.70
C ARG A 61 9.62 5.19 2.99
N TYR A 62 9.64 4.09 3.70
CA TYR A 62 8.45 3.29 3.95
C TYR A 62 8.29 3.03 5.45
N SER A 63 7.04 2.99 5.91
CA SER A 63 6.74 2.57 7.28
C SER A 63 7.05 1.08 7.44
N THR A 64 8.10 0.77 8.18
CA THR A 64 8.59 -0.57 8.44
C THR A 64 8.70 -0.81 9.95
N TYR A 65 9.35 -1.92 10.34
CA TYR A 65 9.61 -2.21 11.75
C TYR A 65 10.87 -1.53 12.31
N ALA A 66 11.66 -0.85 11.47
CA ALA A 66 12.80 -0.09 11.94
C ALA A 66 12.36 1.20 12.64
N ALA A 67 12.76 1.37 13.90
CA ALA A 67 12.46 2.59 14.66
C ALA A 67 13.16 3.84 14.08
N ASN A 68 14.29 3.63 13.41
CA ASN A 68 15.07 4.65 12.71
C ASN A 68 16.08 3.96 11.78
N THR A 69 16.78 4.74 10.95
CA THR A 69 17.76 4.24 9.98
C THR A 69 19.22 4.24 10.49
N SER A 70 19.42 4.39 11.79
CA SER A 70 20.75 4.14 12.38
C SER A 70 21.11 2.65 12.27
N LYS A 71 22.40 2.33 12.34
CA LYS A 71 22.84 0.93 12.28
C LYS A 71 22.21 0.09 13.39
N GLU A 72 22.05 0.65 14.56
CA GLU A 72 21.44 0.00 15.73
C GLU A 72 19.95 -0.25 15.48
N GLY A 73 19.17 0.76 15.07
CA GLY A 73 17.75 0.62 14.77
C GLY A 73 17.46 -0.38 13.63
N LEU A 74 18.35 -0.41 12.62
CA LEU A 74 18.26 -1.39 11.53
C LEU A 74 18.58 -2.81 12.00
N LYS A 75 19.50 -3.01 12.93
CA LYS A 75 19.81 -4.31 13.52
C LYS A 75 18.70 -4.80 14.45
N GLU A 76 18.14 -3.93 15.27
CA GLU A 76 17.02 -4.26 16.16
C GLU A 76 15.80 -4.78 15.41
N SER A 77 15.57 -4.30 14.19
CA SER A 77 14.47 -4.72 13.32
C SER A 77 14.79 -5.88 12.35
N ARG A 78 15.94 -6.58 12.53
CA ARG A 78 16.41 -7.66 11.64
C ARG A 78 15.39 -8.78 11.42
N ASP A 79 14.58 -9.08 12.42
CA ASP A 79 13.60 -10.17 12.38
C ASP A 79 12.45 -9.91 11.41
N HIS A 80 12.34 -8.70 10.92
CA HIS A 80 11.35 -8.27 9.93
C HIS A 80 11.91 -8.11 8.53
N ARG A 81 13.16 -8.56 8.26
CA ARG A 81 13.77 -8.52 6.93
C ARG A 81 14.14 -9.90 6.41
N GLY A 82 13.90 -10.04 5.10
CA GLY A 82 14.33 -11.19 4.34
C GLY A 82 15.16 -10.77 3.12
N PHE A 83 16.08 -11.62 2.70
CA PHE A 83 16.84 -11.47 1.47
C PHE A 83 16.73 -12.73 0.62
N GLY A 84 16.44 -12.58 -0.65
CA GLY A 84 16.29 -13.72 -1.55
C GLY A 84 16.80 -13.43 -2.96
N GLY A 85 17.10 -14.49 -3.69
CA GLY A 85 17.49 -14.37 -5.08
C GLY A 85 17.63 -15.69 -5.81
N PHE A 86 17.46 -15.62 -7.13
CA PHE A 86 17.54 -16.76 -8.04
C PHE A 86 18.85 -16.75 -8.82
N SER A 87 19.45 -17.92 -9.06
CA SER A 87 20.68 -18.06 -9.84
C SER A 87 21.86 -17.27 -9.23
N MET A 88 22.40 -16.27 -9.91
CA MET A 88 23.42 -15.37 -9.34
C MET A 88 22.87 -14.59 -8.12
N GLY A 89 21.56 -14.32 -8.07
CA GLY A 89 20.90 -13.78 -6.90
C GLY A 89 20.93 -14.75 -5.70
N SER A 90 20.93 -16.07 -5.93
CA SER A 90 21.15 -17.06 -4.88
C SER A 90 22.58 -16.99 -4.31
N VAL A 91 23.57 -16.82 -5.17
CA VAL A 91 24.97 -16.58 -4.73
C VAL A 91 25.04 -15.30 -3.90
N ASN A 92 24.35 -14.24 -4.30
CA ASN A 92 24.24 -13.01 -3.53
C ASN A 92 23.52 -13.23 -2.19
N THR A 93 22.49 -14.08 -2.16
CA THR A 93 21.80 -14.44 -0.91
C THR A 93 22.74 -15.14 0.07
N TRP A 94 23.57 -16.06 -0.40
CA TRP A 94 24.58 -16.70 0.43
C TRP A 94 25.67 -15.73 0.92
N ASN A 95 26.08 -14.76 0.11
CA ASN A 95 26.98 -13.69 0.55
C ASN A 95 26.30 -12.78 1.59
N THR A 96 25.03 -12.47 1.42
CA THR A 96 24.25 -11.70 2.43
C THR A 96 24.12 -12.50 3.73
N PHE A 97 23.87 -13.79 3.68
CA PHE A 97 23.88 -14.68 4.85
C PHE A 97 25.24 -14.67 5.56
N ARG A 98 26.32 -14.68 4.77
CA ARG A 98 27.69 -14.65 5.28
C ARG A 98 28.06 -13.38 6.05
N TYR A 99 27.49 -12.22 5.70
CA TYR A 99 27.94 -10.92 6.19
C TYR A 99 26.89 -10.11 6.94
N CYS A 100 25.61 -10.49 6.86
CA CYS A 100 24.50 -9.61 7.25
C CYS A 100 23.45 -10.28 8.15
N LEU A 101 23.81 -11.27 8.95
CA LEU A 101 22.90 -11.85 9.95
C LEU A 101 22.41 -10.80 10.96
N ASP A 102 23.18 -9.75 11.20
CA ASP A 102 22.78 -8.59 11.99
C ASP A 102 21.57 -7.81 11.41
N TYR A 103 21.30 -7.93 10.11
CA TYR A 103 20.31 -7.13 9.40
C TYR A 103 19.14 -7.97 8.87
N PHE A 104 19.30 -9.30 8.76
CA PHE A 104 18.31 -10.21 8.18
C PHE A 104 18.15 -11.46 9.02
N ARG A 105 16.89 -11.88 9.20
CA ARG A 105 16.53 -13.17 9.77
C ARG A 105 16.23 -14.21 8.69
N TYR A 106 15.65 -13.81 7.57
CA TYR A 106 15.10 -14.72 6.55
C TYR A 106 15.92 -14.68 5.27
N PHE A 107 16.22 -15.87 4.74
CA PHE A 107 17.01 -16.02 3.52
C PHE A 107 16.33 -16.97 2.54
N MET A 108 16.32 -16.60 1.24
CA MET A 108 15.68 -17.37 0.20
C MET A 108 16.63 -17.57 -1.00
N PRO A 109 17.67 -18.41 -0.86
CA PRO A 109 18.52 -18.80 -2.00
C PRO A 109 17.76 -19.75 -2.91
N MET A 110 17.76 -19.50 -4.21
CA MET A 110 17.05 -20.30 -5.20
C MET A 110 17.97 -20.63 -6.39
N SER A 111 18.16 -21.93 -6.69
CA SER A 111 18.91 -22.41 -7.88
C SER A 111 20.31 -21.86 -8.02
N GLY A 112 21.10 -21.81 -6.94
CA GLY A 112 22.49 -21.34 -6.96
C GLY A 112 23.23 -21.66 -5.67
N SER A 113 24.28 -22.48 -5.76
CA SER A 113 25.11 -22.93 -4.62
C SER A 113 26.26 -21.97 -4.32
N TYR A 114 26.80 -22.10 -3.12
CA TYR A 114 27.97 -21.35 -2.63
C TYR A 114 29.11 -22.32 -2.26
N THR A 115 28.84 -23.31 -1.39
CA THR A 115 29.82 -24.32 -0.94
C THR A 115 29.13 -25.60 -0.51
N THR A 116 29.84 -26.72 -0.60
CA THR A 116 29.38 -28.00 -0.06
C THR A 116 29.97 -28.33 1.32
N ASP A 117 30.60 -27.36 1.98
CA ASP A 117 31.12 -27.48 3.33
C ASP A 117 30.10 -26.99 4.36
N GLY A 118 29.35 -27.93 4.93
CA GLY A 118 28.33 -27.63 5.95
C GLY A 118 28.92 -27.12 7.26
N GLY A 119 30.15 -27.54 7.62
CA GLY A 119 30.89 -27.06 8.80
C GLY A 119 31.25 -25.58 8.65
N TYR A 120 31.81 -25.22 7.50
CA TYR A 120 32.11 -23.82 7.16
C TYR A 120 30.86 -22.94 7.23
N MET A 121 29.71 -23.39 6.68
CA MET A 121 28.47 -22.63 6.77
C MET A 121 28.00 -22.42 8.21
N ALA A 122 28.20 -23.41 9.08
CA ALA A 122 27.89 -23.28 10.50
C ALA A 122 28.84 -22.31 11.22
N ASP A 123 30.10 -22.32 10.86
CA ASP A 123 31.09 -21.40 11.44
C ASP A 123 30.79 -19.93 11.08
N LEU A 124 30.33 -19.65 9.85
CA LEU A 124 29.88 -18.31 9.47
C LEU A 124 28.76 -17.76 10.38
N VAL A 125 27.86 -18.62 10.86
CA VAL A 125 26.80 -18.22 11.80
C VAL A 125 27.40 -17.91 13.18
N ARG A 126 28.25 -18.80 13.69
CA ARG A 126 28.90 -18.64 15.00
C ARG A 126 29.81 -17.42 15.07
N GLU A 127 30.57 -17.16 14.01
CA GLU A 127 31.48 -15.99 13.89
C GLU A 127 30.72 -14.66 13.96
N GLN A 128 29.47 -14.64 13.50
CA GLN A 128 28.59 -13.48 13.61
C GLN A 128 27.84 -13.41 14.96
N GLY A 129 28.02 -14.37 15.85
CA GLY A 129 27.41 -14.40 17.19
C GLY A 129 26.00 -14.99 17.25
N TYR A 130 25.57 -15.72 16.21
CA TYR A 130 24.23 -16.29 16.08
C TYR A 130 24.20 -17.81 16.25
N ASN A 131 23.02 -18.37 16.40
CA ASN A 131 22.77 -19.80 16.55
C ASN A 131 21.60 -20.27 15.66
N SER A 132 21.21 -21.53 15.76
CA SER A 132 20.17 -22.15 14.93
C SER A 132 18.78 -21.50 15.03
N ASP A 133 18.48 -20.79 16.09
CA ASP A 133 17.16 -20.22 16.34
C ASP A 133 17.05 -18.77 15.81
N ASP A 134 18.17 -18.22 15.34
CA ASP A 134 18.27 -16.80 14.97
C ASP A 134 17.97 -16.52 13.49
N PHE A 135 17.77 -17.54 12.66
CA PHE A 135 17.49 -17.35 11.23
C PHE A 135 16.65 -18.46 10.64
N PHE A 136 16.07 -18.21 9.49
CA PHE A 136 15.37 -19.21 8.68
C PHE A 136 15.77 -19.12 7.21
N ILE A 137 16.07 -20.28 6.60
CA ILE A 137 16.42 -20.41 5.19
C ILE A 137 15.35 -21.23 4.48
N PHE A 138 14.66 -20.62 3.51
CA PHE A 138 13.88 -21.33 2.51
C PHE A 138 14.71 -21.45 1.24
N SER A 139 15.00 -22.66 0.81
CA SER A 139 15.76 -22.92 -0.40
C SER A 139 14.91 -23.68 -1.42
N ALA A 140 15.15 -23.45 -2.74
CA ALA A 140 14.39 -24.10 -3.79
C ALA A 140 15.22 -24.34 -5.04
N ALA A 141 14.99 -25.48 -5.72
CA ALA A 141 15.54 -25.77 -7.05
C ALA A 141 14.68 -26.80 -7.80
N GLY A 142 14.69 -26.74 -9.12
CA GLY A 142 14.03 -27.71 -10.00
C GLY A 142 14.93 -28.86 -10.39
N THR A 143 14.38 -30.07 -10.54
CA THR A 143 15.17 -31.28 -10.88
C THR A 143 15.79 -31.23 -12.27
N ASN A 144 15.27 -30.42 -13.20
CA ASN A 144 15.81 -30.18 -14.52
C ASN A 144 16.70 -28.93 -14.62
N ASP A 145 16.97 -28.27 -13.47
CA ASP A 145 17.83 -27.09 -13.39
C ASP A 145 19.31 -27.52 -13.43
N PHE A 146 20.14 -26.86 -14.20
CA PHE A 146 21.58 -27.16 -14.27
C PHE A 146 22.31 -26.93 -12.92
N ALA A 147 21.78 -26.04 -12.09
CA ALA A 147 22.33 -25.77 -10.75
C ALA A 147 21.86 -26.79 -9.69
N TYR A 148 20.88 -27.62 -9.97
CA TYR A 148 20.22 -28.48 -9.00
C TYR A 148 21.17 -29.37 -8.23
N SER A 149 22.05 -30.12 -8.93
CA SER A 149 22.92 -31.11 -8.27
C SER A 149 23.86 -30.46 -7.27
N ALA A 150 24.50 -29.33 -7.62
CA ALA A 150 25.39 -28.61 -6.74
C ALA A 150 24.63 -27.94 -5.58
N PHE A 151 23.46 -27.39 -5.87
CA PHE A 151 22.61 -26.76 -4.86
C PHE A 151 22.10 -27.77 -3.83
N LYS A 152 21.57 -28.93 -4.27
CA LYS A 152 21.14 -30.02 -3.42
C LYS A 152 22.28 -30.57 -2.56
N ALA A 153 23.48 -30.70 -3.13
CA ALA A 153 24.66 -31.12 -2.39
C ALA A 153 25.01 -30.17 -1.24
N GLN A 154 24.94 -28.85 -1.48
CA GLN A 154 25.12 -27.86 -0.43
C GLN A 154 24.08 -28.00 0.68
N ILE A 155 22.79 -27.98 0.34
CA ILE A 155 21.71 -28.06 1.33
C ILE A 155 21.80 -29.33 2.16
N THR A 156 22.11 -30.45 1.52
CA THR A 156 22.33 -31.74 2.20
C THR A 156 23.54 -31.71 3.14
N ALA A 157 24.65 -31.09 2.70
CA ALA A 157 25.83 -30.95 3.55
C ALA A 157 25.58 -30.03 4.74
N MET A 158 24.85 -28.94 4.58
CA MET A 158 24.43 -28.07 5.67
C MET A 158 23.58 -28.85 6.70
N ALA A 159 22.60 -29.64 6.27
CA ALA A 159 21.77 -30.42 7.19
C ALA A 159 22.56 -31.51 7.94
N ASN A 160 23.50 -32.19 7.27
CA ASN A 160 24.16 -33.37 7.81
C ASN A 160 25.52 -33.08 8.50
N ASN A 161 26.25 -32.08 8.06
CA ASN A 161 27.65 -31.84 8.43
C ASN A 161 27.89 -30.51 9.17
N SER A 162 26.85 -29.89 9.73
CA SER A 162 26.96 -28.59 10.41
C SER A 162 27.01 -28.66 11.96
N GLY A 163 27.07 -29.84 12.50
CA GLY A 163 26.98 -30.02 13.96
C GLY A 163 25.65 -29.57 14.54
N GLY A 164 24.55 -29.70 13.78
CA GLY A 164 23.20 -29.36 14.20
C GLY A 164 22.79 -27.91 14.01
N MET A 165 23.65 -27.07 13.39
CA MET A 165 23.34 -25.67 13.11
C MET A 165 22.16 -25.53 12.14
N PHE A 166 22.08 -26.39 11.12
CA PHE A 166 20.98 -26.38 10.15
C PHE A 166 20.12 -27.63 10.32
N LYS A 167 18.85 -27.43 10.57
CA LYS A 167 17.88 -28.49 10.79
C LYS A 167 16.73 -28.34 9.79
N PHE A 168 16.45 -29.41 9.02
CA PHE A 168 15.30 -29.42 8.12
C PHE A 168 13.98 -29.22 8.88
N ALA A 169 13.14 -28.37 8.31
CA ALA A 169 11.87 -27.96 8.88
C ALA A 169 10.79 -27.74 7.81
N LYS A 170 9.55 -28.00 8.20
CA LYS A 170 8.37 -27.62 7.41
C LYS A 170 7.86 -26.24 7.75
N ASN A 171 8.30 -25.68 8.86
CA ASN A 171 8.00 -24.33 9.36
C ASN A 171 9.09 -23.91 10.36
N GLU A 172 9.12 -22.65 10.76
CA GLU A 172 10.13 -22.13 11.69
C GLU A 172 10.13 -22.76 13.09
N SER A 173 9.01 -23.33 13.55
CA SER A 173 8.96 -23.98 14.87
C SER A 173 9.67 -25.33 14.91
N ASP A 174 9.92 -25.93 13.75
CA ASP A 174 10.52 -27.26 13.63
C ASP A 174 12.03 -27.22 13.37
N GLY A 175 12.56 -26.09 12.93
CA GLY A 175 13.96 -25.87 12.57
C GLY A 175 14.13 -24.64 11.67
N ASN A 176 15.25 -24.57 10.96
CA ASN A 176 15.67 -23.34 10.30
C ASN A 176 16.09 -23.50 8.82
N LEU A 177 15.86 -24.67 8.23
CA LEU A 177 16.22 -24.97 6.84
C LEU A 177 15.08 -25.69 6.13
N SER A 178 14.52 -25.11 5.09
CA SER A 178 13.56 -25.75 4.20
C SER A 178 14.14 -25.91 2.82
N PHE A 179 13.86 -27.04 2.15
CA PHE A 179 14.26 -27.27 0.77
C PHE A 179 13.11 -27.77 -0.08
N LEU A 180 12.68 -26.92 -1.01
CA LEU A 180 11.67 -27.23 -2.03
C LEU A 180 12.32 -27.77 -3.30
N GLU A 181 12.16 -29.06 -3.54
CA GLU A 181 12.53 -29.69 -4.81
C GLU A 181 11.31 -29.73 -5.75
N ARG A 182 11.41 -29.12 -6.94
CA ARG A 182 10.32 -29.12 -7.90
C ARG A 182 10.65 -29.99 -9.09
N GLU A 183 9.93 -31.10 -9.17
CA GLU A 183 10.11 -32.08 -10.25
C GLU A 183 9.80 -31.46 -11.63
N GLY A 184 10.71 -31.63 -12.59
CA GLY A 184 10.59 -31.15 -13.95
C GLY A 184 10.80 -29.67 -14.17
N TYR A 185 11.02 -28.87 -13.13
CA TYR A 185 11.29 -27.43 -13.26
C TYR A 185 12.73 -27.15 -13.68
N SER A 186 12.87 -26.19 -14.59
CA SER A 186 14.15 -25.77 -15.17
C SER A 186 14.61 -24.42 -14.60
N HIS A 187 15.77 -23.94 -15.09
CA HIS A 187 16.35 -22.66 -14.68
C HIS A 187 15.70 -21.48 -15.42
N ASP A 188 14.50 -21.08 -15.02
CA ASP A 188 13.72 -20.05 -15.72
C ASP A 188 12.90 -19.15 -14.77
N GLY A 189 12.29 -18.09 -15.35
CA GLY A 189 11.51 -17.11 -14.58
C GLY A 189 10.25 -17.69 -13.94
N LYS A 190 9.64 -18.71 -14.53
CA LYS A 190 8.46 -19.36 -13.95
C LYS A 190 8.83 -20.10 -12.66
N ALA A 191 9.99 -20.78 -12.66
CA ALA A 191 10.54 -21.41 -11.48
C ALA A 191 10.83 -20.37 -10.38
N CYS A 192 11.47 -19.26 -10.74
CA CYS A 192 11.76 -18.16 -9.83
C CYS A 192 10.49 -17.61 -9.17
N ASP A 193 9.44 -17.33 -9.94
CA ASP A 193 8.16 -16.81 -9.43
C ASP A 193 7.51 -17.78 -8.44
N GLU A 194 7.47 -19.07 -8.78
CA GLU A 194 6.87 -20.09 -7.92
C GLU A 194 7.66 -20.29 -6.61
N TYR A 195 8.99 -20.30 -6.71
CA TYR A 195 9.84 -20.48 -5.53
C TYR A 195 9.72 -19.27 -4.59
N THR A 196 9.69 -18.06 -5.12
CA THR A 196 9.51 -16.84 -4.34
C THR A 196 8.16 -16.83 -3.63
N TYR A 197 7.08 -17.18 -4.34
CA TYR A 197 5.75 -17.31 -3.72
C TYR A 197 5.75 -18.32 -2.57
N ASN A 198 6.32 -19.51 -2.78
CA ASN A 198 6.35 -20.54 -1.75
C ASN A 198 7.23 -20.13 -0.57
N GLY A 199 8.37 -19.49 -0.80
CA GLY A 199 9.27 -19.05 0.27
C GLY A 199 8.67 -17.95 1.14
N LEU A 200 8.01 -16.97 0.53
CA LEU A 200 7.32 -15.91 1.28
C LEU A 200 6.20 -16.42 2.20
N ARG A 201 5.62 -17.57 1.90
CA ARG A 201 4.65 -18.24 2.78
C ARG A 201 5.27 -18.83 4.06
N PHE A 202 6.58 -19.03 4.08
CA PHE A 202 7.30 -19.51 5.27
C PHE A 202 7.76 -18.36 6.15
N PHE A 203 8.07 -17.20 5.56
CA PHE A 203 8.62 -16.08 6.29
C PHE A 203 7.59 -15.51 7.27
N TRP A 204 8.03 -15.23 8.48
CA TRP A 204 7.23 -14.66 9.60
C TRP A 204 6.06 -15.53 10.10
N ASN A 205 5.98 -16.81 9.73
CA ASN A 205 4.88 -17.69 10.16
C ASN A 205 5.18 -18.49 11.44
N GLY A 206 6.43 -18.60 11.85
CA GLY A 206 6.87 -19.29 13.06
C GLY A 206 7.12 -18.35 14.24
N GLN A 207 7.11 -17.06 14.02
CA GLN A 207 7.02 -16.14 15.12
C GLN A 207 5.65 -16.39 15.76
N THR A 208 5.63 -17.04 16.93
CA THR A 208 4.51 -16.87 17.84
C THR A 208 4.31 -15.36 17.88
N GLU A 209 3.15 -14.92 17.41
CA GLU A 209 2.62 -13.69 17.92
C GLU A 209 2.66 -13.90 19.43
N ASN A 210 3.73 -13.46 20.11
CA ASN A 210 3.55 -12.99 21.44
C ASN A 210 2.43 -11.98 21.26
N ASN A 211 1.24 -12.35 21.75
CA ASN A 211 0.08 -11.50 21.92
C ASN A 211 0.31 -10.42 23.00
N GLU A 212 1.52 -10.01 23.23
CA GLU A 212 1.84 -8.62 23.23
C GLU A 212 1.67 -8.18 21.76
N LYS A 213 0.41 -7.86 21.40
CA LYS A 213 0.09 -6.76 20.49
C LYS A 213 1.27 -5.83 20.68
N PRO A 214 2.21 -5.64 19.66
CA PRO A 214 3.23 -4.63 19.81
C PRO A 214 2.41 -3.47 20.31
N GLU A 215 2.71 -3.08 21.54
CA GLU A 215 1.99 -2.01 22.22
C GLU A 215 1.92 -0.99 21.14
N SER A 216 0.72 -0.87 20.55
CA SER A 216 0.57 -0.27 19.24
C SER A 216 1.53 0.88 19.27
N THR A 217 2.66 0.79 18.53
CA THR A 217 3.30 1.97 18.04
C THR A 217 2.24 2.47 17.11
N ALA A 218 1.15 2.94 17.72
CA ALA A 218 0.18 3.79 17.10
C ALA A 218 1.08 4.79 16.43
N LYS A 219 1.11 4.79 15.10
CA LYS A 219 1.88 5.75 14.31
C LYS A 219 1.71 7.01 15.14
N LYS A 220 2.75 7.50 15.80
CA LYS A 220 2.57 8.57 16.78
C LYS A 220 2.36 9.80 15.95
N TYR A 221 1.11 9.94 15.52
CA TYR A 221 0.71 11.05 14.70
C TYR A 221 0.97 12.32 15.48
N ASN A 222 1.82 13.15 14.94
CA ASN A 222 2.07 14.47 15.47
C ASN A 222 1.00 15.40 14.89
N VAL A 223 0.02 15.77 15.70
CA VAL A 223 -1.09 16.64 15.29
C VAL A 223 -1.10 17.90 16.12
N GLU A 224 -1.07 19.01 15.45
CA GLU A 224 -1.35 20.32 16.02
C GLU A 224 -2.85 20.63 15.84
N PRO A 225 -3.63 20.74 16.93
CA PRO A 225 -5.05 21.05 16.82
C PRO A 225 -5.25 22.51 16.40
N GLY A 226 -6.25 22.74 15.58
CA GLY A 226 -6.70 24.09 15.24
C GLY A 226 -7.26 24.83 16.44
N THR A 227 -7.36 26.14 16.32
CA THR A 227 -7.80 27.04 17.41
C THR A 227 -9.08 27.81 17.09
N GLU A 228 -9.55 27.77 15.85
CA GLU A 228 -10.77 28.45 15.40
C GLU A 228 -11.87 27.43 15.10
N GLU A 229 -13.09 27.72 15.51
CA GLU A 229 -14.26 26.88 15.18
C GLU A 229 -15.18 27.59 14.18
N TYR A 230 -15.66 26.85 13.16
CA TYR A 230 -16.66 27.31 12.24
C TYR A 230 -17.80 26.28 12.10
N LYS A 231 -18.99 26.61 12.59
CA LYS A 231 -20.19 25.73 12.51
C LYS A 231 -19.94 24.28 13.00
N GLY A 232 -19.13 24.11 14.02
CA GLY A 232 -18.75 22.82 14.61
C GLY A 232 -17.50 22.17 14.00
N PHE A 233 -16.90 22.76 12.97
CA PHE A 233 -15.60 22.33 12.47
C PHE A 233 -14.48 23.08 13.21
N MET A 234 -13.53 22.34 13.77
CA MET A 234 -12.24 22.89 14.20
C MET A 234 -11.40 23.13 12.96
N LEU A 235 -11.02 24.38 12.71
CA LEU A 235 -10.30 24.79 11.51
C LEU A 235 -8.79 24.67 11.70
N ASP A 236 -8.09 24.31 10.60
CA ASP A 236 -6.64 24.30 10.50
C ASP A 236 -5.94 23.38 11.51
N ASN A 237 -6.45 22.17 11.68
CA ASN A 237 -5.66 21.14 12.31
C ASN A 237 -4.52 20.77 11.36
N VAL A 238 -3.34 20.45 11.87
CA VAL A 238 -2.18 20.08 11.09
C VAL A 238 -1.72 18.68 11.49
N LEU A 239 -1.76 17.76 10.56
CA LEU A 239 -1.08 16.48 10.70
C LEU A 239 0.33 16.62 10.12
N HIS A 240 1.34 16.58 10.98
CA HIS A 240 2.74 16.62 10.57
C HIS A 240 3.17 15.22 10.08
N SER A 241 3.29 15.09 8.77
CA SER A 241 3.74 13.85 8.15
C SER A 241 5.24 13.89 7.88
N GLU A 242 5.94 12.83 8.22
CA GLU A 242 7.36 12.69 7.90
C GLU A 242 7.61 12.56 6.39
N ASN A 243 6.62 12.04 5.65
CA ASN A 243 6.75 11.76 4.21
C ASN A 243 6.12 12.82 3.31
N GLU A 244 4.96 13.38 3.74
CA GLU A 244 4.14 14.24 2.88
C GLU A 244 4.07 15.69 3.40
N GLY A 245 4.88 16.03 4.45
CA GLY A 245 4.91 17.35 5.05
C GLY A 245 3.66 17.69 5.87
N ASP A 246 3.39 18.97 6.07
CA ASP A 246 2.25 19.41 6.85
C ASP A 246 0.95 19.25 6.05
N ILE A 247 -0.02 18.53 6.63
CA ILE A 247 -1.33 18.28 6.05
C ILE A 247 -2.36 19.07 6.84
N HIS A 248 -2.82 20.15 6.25
CA HIS A 248 -3.85 21.02 6.84
C HIS A 248 -5.24 20.46 6.59
N TYR A 249 -6.08 20.43 7.62
CA TYR A 249 -7.47 19.95 7.48
C TYR A 249 -8.40 20.57 8.51
N ASN A 250 -9.68 20.64 8.15
CA ASN A 250 -10.74 21.02 9.07
C ASN A 250 -11.48 19.76 9.53
N LEU A 251 -11.82 19.70 10.81
CA LEU A 251 -12.33 18.51 11.46
C LEU A 251 -13.65 18.77 12.17
N TYR A 252 -14.65 17.97 11.85
CA TYR A 252 -15.88 17.85 12.65
C TYR A 252 -15.91 16.50 13.36
N VAL A 253 -16.05 16.54 14.68
CA VAL A 253 -16.29 15.37 15.52
C VAL A 253 -17.63 15.59 16.22
N PRO A 254 -18.62 14.68 16.06
CA PRO A 254 -19.88 14.82 16.76
C PRO A 254 -19.70 14.89 18.28
N GLN A 255 -20.49 15.70 18.97
CA GLN A 255 -20.43 15.77 20.44
C GLN A 255 -20.74 14.45 21.15
N SER A 256 -21.43 13.53 20.45
CA SER A 256 -21.72 12.18 20.93
C SER A 256 -20.53 11.21 20.82
N TYR A 257 -19.41 11.63 20.22
CA TYR A 257 -18.25 10.76 20.07
C TYR A 257 -17.46 10.65 21.38
N ASP A 258 -17.44 9.45 21.95
CA ASP A 258 -16.68 9.11 23.16
C ASP A 258 -15.74 7.92 22.96
N GLY A 259 -15.61 7.43 21.70
CA GLY A 259 -14.82 6.26 21.36
C GLY A 259 -15.45 4.91 21.70
N SER A 260 -16.61 4.86 22.37
CA SER A 260 -17.25 3.61 22.81
C SER A 260 -17.93 2.84 21.67
N LYS A 261 -18.37 3.54 20.62
CA LYS A 261 -18.94 2.96 19.40
C LYS A 261 -18.22 3.46 18.16
N SER A 262 -18.31 2.70 17.07
CA SER A 262 -17.72 3.10 15.81
C SER A 262 -18.57 4.12 15.05
N TYR A 263 -17.92 5.07 14.40
CA TYR A 263 -18.51 6.15 13.62
C TYR A 263 -18.15 6.03 12.15
N ALA A 264 -19.02 6.51 11.26
CA ALA A 264 -18.63 6.68 9.87
C ALA A 264 -17.54 7.76 9.72
N LEU A 265 -16.76 7.69 8.64
CA LEU A 265 -15.80 8.73 8.26
C LEU A 265 -16.17 9.29 6.89
N PHE A 266 -16.09 10.61 6.74
CA PHE A 266 -16.30 11.26 5.46
C PHE A 266 -15.16 12.23 5.14
N LEU A 267 -14.52 12.03 4.00
CA LEU A 267 -13.50 12.93 3.42
C LEU A 267 -14.18 13.77 2.32
N THR A 268 -14.13 15.11 2.43
CA THR A 268 -14.64 16.03 1.41
C THR A 268 -13.52 16.92 0.90
N LEU A 269 -13.19 16.81 -0.39
CA LEU A 269 -12.08 17.48 -1.03
C LEU A 269 -12.57 18.66 -1.87
N PRO A 270 -12.00 19.87 -1.63
CA PRO A 270 -12.55 21.10 -2.18
C PRO A 270 -12.16 21.36 -3.63
N GLY A 271 -12.95 22.22 -4.29
CA GLY A 271 -12.56 22.91 -5.50
C GLY A 271 -11.52 24.03 -5.26
N TYR A 272 -11.26 24.82 -6.29
CA TYR A 272 -10.22 25.86 -6.31
C TYR A 272 -10.34 26.86 -5.14
N GLN A 273 -11.57 27.27 -4.80
CA GLN A 273 -11.84 28.25 -3.74
C GLN A 273 -11.50 27.73 -2.34
N GLY A 274 -11.40 26.40 -2.17
CA GLY A 274 -11.09 25.78 -0.89
C GLY A 274 -9.64 25.35 -0.75
N LEU A 275 -8.74 25.63 -1.70
CA LEU A 275 -7.31 25.39 -1.54
C LEU A 275 -6.73 26.23 -0.41
N TYR A 276 -5.68 25.74 0.25
CA TYR A 276 -5.11 26.35 1.45
C TYR A 276 -4.67 27.80 1.27
N PHE A 277 -4.14 28.15 0.09
CA PHE A 277 -3.72 29.53 -0.21
C PHE A 277 -4.88 30.54 -0.34
N GLN A 278 -6.13 30.07 -0.48
CA GLN A 278 -7.30 30.95 -0.48
C GLN A 278 -7.68 31.44 0.91
N GLY A 279 -7.24 30.70 1.94
CA GLY A 279 -7.45 31.04 3.35
C GLY A 279 -7.86 29.83 4.18
N VAL A 280 -7.56 29.92 5.46
CA VAL A 280 -7.91 28.89 6.44
C VAL A 280 -9.44 28.72 6.52
N GLY A 281 -9.91 27.48 6.36
CA GLY A 281 -11.33 27.15 6.47
C GLY A 281 -12.16 27.48 5.22
N GLU A 282 -11.57 28.01 4.13
CA GLU A 282 -12.34 28.36 2.93
C GLU A 282 -13.01 27.15 2.27
N ASN A 283 -12.44 25.96 2.37
CA ASN A 283 -13.07 24.72 1.88
C ASN A 283 -14.41 24.41 2.55
N VAL A 284 -14.56 24.66 3.86
CA VAL A 284 -15.83 24.47 4.57
C VAL A 284 -16.73 25.70 4.56
N ARG A 285 -16.22 26.89 4.16
CA ARG A 285 -17.04 28.09 3.97
C ARG A 285 -17.66 28.17 2.57
N THR A 286 -16.99 27.62 1.57
CA THR A 286 -17.40 27.67 0.16
C THR A 286 -18.17 26.44 -0.30
N GLU A 287 -18.00 25.30 0.39
CA GLU A 287 -18.64 24.02 0.03
C GLU A 287 -19.39 23.43 1.22
N GLU A 288 -20.57 22.89 0.98
CA GLU A 288 -21.48 22.47 2.03
C GLU A 288 -21.56 20.95 2.23
N PHE A 289 -20.76 20.16 1.51
CA PHE A 289 -20.82 18.69 1.60
C PHE A 289 -20.63 18.19 3.05
N GLY A 290 -19.68 18.75 3.77
CA GLY A 290 -19.42 18.40 5.17
C GLY A 290 -20.58 18.75 6.11
N PHE A 291 -21.33 19.81 5.82
CA PHE A 291 -22.49 20.17 6.65
C PHE A 291 -23.70 19.28 6.36
N THR A 292 -24.03 19.07 5.09
CA THR A 292 -25.19 18.28 4.68
C THR A 292 -25.01 16.79 5.01
N ALA A 293 -23.77 16.28 4.99
CA ALA A 293 -23.47 14.90 5.35
C ALA A 293 -24.02 14.52 6.74
N ARG A 294 -24.04 15.44 7.69
CA ARG A 294 -24.54 15.24 9.06
C ARG A 294 -26.06 14.92 9.12
N ASP A 295 -26.80 15.39 8.12
CA ASP A 295 -28.25 15.13 8.03
C ASP A 295 -28.54 13.68 7.61
N TYR A 296 -27.59 13.04 6.89
CA TYR A 296 -27.72 11.65 6.44
C TYR A 296 -27.14 10.65 7.45
N VAL A 297 -26.03 10.98 8.07
CA VAL A 297 -25.35 10.11 9.04
C VAL A 297 -24.94 10.95 10.27
N PRO A 298 -25.78 11.03 11.31
CA PRO A 298 -25.46 11.81 12.51
C PRO A 298 -24.19 11.36 13.25
N ASP A 299 -23.89 10.06 13.23
CA ASP A 299 -22.69 9.46 13.84
C ASP A 299 -21.57 9.37 12.80
N MET A 300 -21.06 10.53 12.36
CA MET A 300 -20.00 10.63 11.36
C MET A 300 -18.96 11.67 11.72
N ILE A 301 -17.68 11.28 11.67
CA ILE A 301 -16.55 12.18 11.72
C ILE A 301 -16.29 12.69 10.31
N ILE A 302 -16.03 13.99 10.14
CA ILE A 302 -15.84 14.61 8.83
C ILE A 302 -14.50 15.33 8.80
N ALA A 303 -13.67 14.94 7.84
CA ALA A 303 -12.40 15.58 7.57
C ALA A 303 -12.45 16.29 6.21
N ALA A 304 -12.11 17.57 6.21
CA ALA A 304 -12.04 18.40 5.02
C ALA A 304 -10.60 18.92 4.84
N PRO A 305 -9.74 18.18 4.11
CA PRO A 305 -8.36 18.59 3.89
C PRO A 305 -8.29 19.90 3.09
N GLN A 306 -7.37 20.77 3.48
CA GLN A 306 -7.01 21.97 2.72
C GLN A 306 -5.71 21.74 1.97
N LEU A 307 -5.84 21.27 0.74
CA LEU A 307 -4.71 20.88 -0.10
C LEU A 307 -4.06 22.09 -0.78
N ASN A 308 -2.83 21.91 -1.27
CA ASN A 308 -2.09 22.96 -1.96
C ASN A 308 -2.27 22.91 -3.48
N ASP A 309 -2.61 21.74 -4.03
CA ASP A 309 -2.78 21.49 -5.47
C ASP A 309 -3.73 20.29 -5.72
N TRP A 310 -3.75 19.80 -6.96
CA TRP A 310 -4.55 18.64 -7.40
C TRP A 310 -3.68 17.41 -7.74
N GLY A 311 -2.40 17.45 -7.38
CA GLY A 311 -1.39 16.48 -7.81
C GLY A 311 -1.29 15.24 -6.93
N ASP A 312 -0.25 14.46 -7.20
CA ASP A 312 0.01 13.21 -6.49
C ASP A 312 0.39 13.42 -5.02
N THR A 313 1.04 14.54 -4.69
CA THR A 313 1.35 14.90 -3.30
C THR A 313 0.06 15.08 -2.49
N SER A 314 -0.88 15.88 -3.00
CA SER A 314 -2.18 16.07 -2.36
C SER A 314 -2.99 14.77 -2.25
N ALA A 315 -2.85 13.87 -3.22
CA ALA A 315 -3.46 12.54 -3.16
C ALA A 315 -2.84 11.68 -2.04
N ARG A 316 -1.51 11.65 -1.90
CA ARG A 316 -0.84 10.92 -0.81
C ARG A 316 -1.13 11.53 0.55
N GLN A 317 -1.18 12.86 0.66
CA GLN A 317 -1.62 13.57 1.87
C GLN A 317 -3.05 13.17 2.28
N THR A 318 -3.96 13.06 1.32
CA THR A 318 -5.34 12.60 1.57
C THR A 318 -5.38 11.14 2.04
N ILE A 319 -4.56 10.27 1.47
CA ILE A 319 -4.41 8.86 1.90
C ILE A 319 -3.90 8.82 3.35
N GLU A 320 -2.83 9.52 3.64
CA GLU A 320 -2.24 9.53 4.99
C GLU A 320 -3.20 10.11 6.04
N LEU A 321 -3.92 11.17 5.70
CA LEU A 321 -4.96 11.73 6.56
C LEU A 321 -6.09 10.72 6.80
N THR A 322 -6.50 9.98 5.79
CA THR A 322 -7.51 8.91 5.95
C THR A 322 -7.00 7.80 6.88
N GLU A 323 -5.78 7.34 6.69
CA GLU A 323 -5.15 6.33 7.56
C GLU A 323 -5.04 6.83 9.00
N TYR A 324 -4.66 8.10 9.20
CA TYR A 324 -4.65 8.72 10.53
C TYR A 324 -6.00 8.60 11.24
N PHE A 325 -7.11 8.90 10.56
CA PHE A 325 -8.44 8.77 11.16
C PHE A 325 -8.81 7.32 11.45
N LEU A 326 -8.46 6.39 10.55
CA LEU A 326 -8.72 4.95 10.72
C LEU A 326 -7.94 4.34 11.89
N ASP A 327 -6.78 4.89 12.21
CA ASP A 327 -5.90 4.41 13.29
C ASP A 327 -6.20 5.10 14.64
N THR A 328 -6.65 6.35 14.61
CA THR A 328 -6.78 7.19 15.81
C THR A 328 -8.21 7.19 16.38
N TYR A 329 -9.21 7.14 15.50
CA TYR A 329 -10.62 7.18 15.89
C TYR A 329 -11.26 5.79 15.76
N ASN A 330 -12.31 5.55 16.56
CA ASN A 330 -13.10 4.34 16.41
C ASN A 330 -14.02 4.46 15.17
N ILE A 331 -13.46 4.15 13.99
CA ILE A 331 -14.16 4.25 12.70
C ILE A 331 -14.72 2.89 12.28
N ASP A 332 -15.96 2.90 11.83
CA ASP A 332 -16.57 1.80 11.11
C ASP A 332 -15.99 1.74 9.69
N LYS A 333 -15.05 0.83 9.47
CA LYS A 333 -14.35 0.66 8.18
C LYS A 333 -15.28 0.25 7.02
N SER A 334 -16.50 -0.17 7.31
CA SER A 334 -17.54 -0.41 6.30
C SER A 334 -18.28 0.87 5.86
N ARG A 335 -18.00 2.02 6.51
CA ARG A 335 -18.66 3.31 6.26
C ARG A 335 -17.64 4.46 6.18
N VAL A 336 -16.69 4.36 5.24
CA VAL A 336 -15.69 5.38 4.93
C VAL A 336 -16.02 5.97 3.57
N TYR A 337 -16.52 7.19 3.54
CA TYR A 337 -16.98 7.85 2.33
C TYR A 337 -16.02 8.94 1.86
N ALA A 338 -15.99 9.19 0.57
CA ALA A 338 -15.22 10.28 0.00
C ALA A 338 -16.03 11.05 -1.03
N GLU A 339 -15.80 12.34 -1.08
CA GLU A 339 -16.32 13.23 -2.11
C GLU A 339 -15.20 14.15 -2.61
N GLY A 340 -15.27 14.55 -3.87
CA GLY A 340 -14.37 15.54 -4.44
C GLY A 340 -15.07 16.38 -5.51
N TYR A 341 -15.07 17.70 -5.28
CA TYR A 341 -15.66 18.68 -6.20
C TYR A 341 -14.55 19.36 -7.02
N SER A 342 -14.78 19.49 -8.34
CA SER A 342 -13.87 20.17 -9.24
C SER A 342 -12.43 19.61 -9.13
N GLY A 343 -11.43 20.44 -8.79
CA GLY A 343 -10.07 19.98 -8.57
C GLY A 343 -9.90 18.96 -7.45
N GLY A 344 -10.74 19.03 -6.41
CA GLY A 344 -10.80 17.99 -5.36
C GLY A 344 -11.16 16.62 -5.92
N GLY A 345 -12.01 16.57 -6.96
CA GLY A 345 -12.31 15.34 -7.68
C GLY A 345 -11.13 14.81 -8.50
N GLU A 346 -10.27 15.70 -9.04
CA GLU A 346 -9.01 15.27 -9.68
C GLU A 346 -8.10 14.58 -8.65
N THR A 347 -7.93 15.17 -7.47
CA THR A 347 -7.13 14.59 -6.38
C THR A 347 -7.74 13.28 -5.91
N MET A 348 -9.05 13.24 -5.63
CA MET A 348 -9.69 12.03 -5.11
C MET A 348 -9.69 10.89 -6.13
N SER A 349 -9.78 11.18 -7.43
CA SER A 349 -9.62 10.14 -8.46
C SER A 349 -8.21 9.54 -8.50
N ARG A 350 -7.15 10.32 -8.15
CA ARG A 350 -5.79 9.78 -7.96
C ARG A 350 -5.72 8.90 -6.73
N VAL A 351 -6.37 9.30 -5.64
CA VAL A 351 -6.51 8.45 -4.44
C VAL A 351 -7.19 7.12 -4.79
N MET A 352 -8.27 7.15 -5.59
CA MET A 352 -8.93 5.96 -6.09
C MET A 352 -8.05 5.09 -7.00
N GLY A 353 -7.10 5.69 -7.70
CA GLY A 353 -6.08 4.97 -8.47
C GLY A 353 -4.99 4.33 -7.61
N MET A 354 -4.81 4.77 -6.36
CA MET A 354 -3.76 4.32 -5.44
C MET A 354 -4.29 3.40 -4.33
N ARG A 355 -5.32 3.84 -3.58
CA ARG A 355 -5.82 3.21 -2.35
C ARG A 355 -7.36 3.21 -2.25
N PRO A 356 -8.08 2.72 -3.27
CA PRO A 356 -9.55 2.73 -3.27
C PRO A 356 -10.15 1.86 -2.15
N GLU A 357 -9.41 0.85 -1.70
CA GLU A 357 -9.84 -0.06 -0.65
C GLU A 357 -10.01 0.60 0.73
N LEU A 358 -9.49 1.79 0.93
CA LEU A 358 -9.74 2.58 2.15
C LEU A 358 -11.20 3.07 2.23
N TYR A 359 -11.89 3.17 1.09
CA TYR A 359 -13.18 3.82 1.00
C TYR A 359 -14.32 2.85 0.67
N THR A 360 -15.48 3.15 1.21
CA THR A 360 -16.74 2.43 0.97
C THR A 360 -17.39 2.87 -0.33
N ALA A 361 -17.33 4.17 -0.63
CA ALA A 361 -17.83 4.75 -1.87
C ALA A 361 -17.19 6.11 -2.14
N TYR A 362 -17.18 6.51 -3.41
CA TYR A 362 -16.67 7.79 -3.88
C TYR A 362 -17.70 8.53 -4.74
N LEU A 363 -17.93 9.79 -4.41
CA LEU A 363 -18.74 10.74 -5.18
C LEU A 363 -17.82 11.76 -5.86
N GLN A 364 -17.78 11.78 -7.18
CA GLN A 364 -17.09 12.79 -7.97
C GLN A 364 -18.10 13.82 -8.48
N CYS A 365 -17.88 15.09 -8.19
CA CYS A 365 -18.74 16.19 -8.59
C CYS A 365 -18.03 17.17 -9.54
N SER A 366 -18.59 17.42 -10.74
CA SER A 366 -18.10 18.41 -11.73
C SER A 366 -16.58 18.35 -11.91
N SER A 367 -16.02 17.18 -12.21
CA SER A 367 -14.58 16.96 -12.29
C SER A 367 -14.19 15.99 -13.41
N ARG A 368 -12.90 15.75 -13.54
CA ARG A 368 -12.34 14.73 -14.43
C ARG A 368 -11.57 13.68 -13.62
N TRP A 369 -11.46 12.50 -14.19
CA TRP A 369 -10.70 11.40 -13.59
C TRP A 369 -9.23 11.46 -14.02
N ASN A 370 -8.31 11.50 -13.06
CA ASN A 370 -6.87 11.58 -13.30
C ASN A 370 -6.08 10.38 -12.76
N GLY A 371 -6.74 9.46 -12.02
CA GLY A 371 -6.13 8.23 -11.50
C GLY A 371 -6.18 7.06 -12.49
N GLY A 372 -5.58 5.93 -12.11
CA GLY A 372 -5.81 4.65 -12.79
C GLY A 372 -7.21 4.12 -12.47
N TYR A 373 -7.80 3.37 -13.39
CA TYR A 373 -9.11 2.76 -13.20
C TYR A 373 -9.04 1.34 -12.61
N GLU A 374 -7.92 0.65 -12.83
CA GLU A 374 -7.75 -0.75 -12.49
C GLU A 374 -7.86 -1.01 -10.98
N ALA A 375 -7.35 -0.08 -10.18
CA ALA A 375 -7.38 -0.21 -8.72
C ALA A 375 -8.82 -0.16 -8.19
N VAL A 376 -9.62 0.81 -8.64
CA VAL A 376 -11.02 0.94 -8.22
C VAL A 376 -11.88 -0.22 -8.71
N VAL A 377 -11.59 -0.74 -9.91
CA VAL A 377 -12.28 -1.92 -10.44
C VAL A 377 -11.95 -3.15 -9.60
N LYS A 378 -10.68 -3.36 -9.29
CA LYS A 378 -10.21 -4.49 -8.46
C LYS A 378 -10.78 -4.44 -7.04
N SER A 379 -10.84 -3.26 -6.42
CA SER A 379 -11.39 -3.10 -5.06
C SER A 379 -12.91 -3.16 -5.01
N ARG A 380 -13.58 -3.03 -6.17
CA ARG A 380 -15.04 -2.90 -6.30
C ARG A 380 -15.63 -1.75 -5.48
N THR A 381 -14.85 -0.68 -5.33
CA THR A 381 -15.30 0.52 -4.65
C THR A 381 -16.34 1.24 -5.52
N PRO A 382 -17.58 1.40 -5.06
CA PRO A 382 -18.63 2.10 -5.81
C PRO A 382 -18.27 3.57 -6.09
N VAL A 383 -18.55 4.02 -7.32
CA VAL A 383 -18.28 5.38 -7.79
C VAL A 383 -19.54 6.01 -8.39
N TYR A 384 -19.82 7.25 -7.99
CA TYR A 384 -20.87 8.08 -8.58
C TYR A 384 -20.23 9.32 -9.23
N LEU A 385 -20.53 9.54 -10.50
CA LEU A 385 -20.01 10.65 -11.29
C LEU A 385 -21.16 11.62 -11.58
N ALA A 386 -21.24 12.75 -10.87
CA ALA A 386 -22.24 13.80 -11.05
C ALA A 386 -21.64 14.99 -11.79
N VAL A 387 -22.29 15.42 -12.89
CA VAL A 387 -21.82 16.55 -13.69
C VAL A 387 -22.98 17.23 -14.42
N GLY A 388 -22.88 18.53 -14.66
CA GLY A 388 -23.80 19.25 -15.54
C GLY A 388 -23.54 18.93 -17.02
N GLU A 389 -24.62 18.79 -17.82
CA GLU A 389 -24.45 18.50 -19.28
C GLU A 389 -23.65 19.57 -20.02
N LYS A 390 -23.66 20.81 -19.52
CA LYS A 390 -22.92 21.96 -20.05
C LYS A 390 -22.00 22.57 -19.00
N ASP A 391 -21.36 21.73 -18.18
CA ASP A 391 -20.35 22.19 -17.25
C ASP A 391 -19.31 23.02 -18.00
N GLU A 392 -19.12 24.28 -17.59
CA GLU A 392 -18.35 25.27 -18.36
C GLU A 392 -16.86 25.08 -18.26
N TYR A 393 -16.38 24.28 -17.31
CA TYR A 393 -14.94 24.09 -17.07
C TYR A 393 -14.43 22.77 -17.65
N TYR A 394 -14.97 21.65 -17.21
CA TYR A 394 -14.56 20.32 -17.69
C TYR A 394 -15.46 19.78 -18.80
N GLY A 395 -16.71 20.24 -18.88
CA GLY A 395 -17.73 19.58 -19.68
C GLY A 395 -18.15 18.23 -19.08
N ALA A 396 -19.10 17.55 -19.70
CA ALA A 396 -19.56 16.23 -19.25
C ALA A 396 -18.72 15.06 -19.81
N GLU A 397 -17.90 15.28 -20.85
CA GLU A 397 -17.17 14.22 -21.54
C GLU A 397 -16.13 13.50 -20.65
N PRO A 398 -15.34 14.17 -19.80
CA PRO A 398 -14.41 13.46 -18.90
C PRO A 398 -15.13 12.47 -17.98
N SER A 399 -16.29 12.82 -17.42
CA SER A 399 -17.10 11.91 -16.60
C SER A 399 -17.68 10.75 -17.42
N ARG A 400 -18.12 11.00 -18.67
CA ARG A 400 -18.59 9.94 -19.59
C ARG A 400 -17.47 8.95 -19.93
N ASN A 401 -16.27 9.47 -20.17
CA ASN A 401 -15.09 8.65 -20.49
C ASN A 401 -14.70 7.78 -19.29
N ALA A 402 -14.63 8.35 -18.08
CA ALA A 402 -14.35 7.61 -16.86
C ALA A 402 -15.39 6.50 -16.62
N TYR A 403 -16.68 6.84 -16.73
CA TYR A 403 -17.77 5.88 -16.61
C TYR A 403 -17.64 4.73 -17.62
N SER A 404 -17.38 5.06 -18.88
CA SER A 404 -17.27 4.06 -19.94
C SER A 404 -16.09 3.13 -19.73
N GLU A 405 -14.96 3.68 -19.29
CA GLU A 405 -13.74 2.89 -19.05
C GLU A 405 -13.87 1.99 -17.82
N ILE A 406 -14.41 2.48 -16.71
CA ILE A 406 -14.68 1.67 -15.52
C ILE A 406 -15.63 0.53 -15.86
N ARG A 407 -16.72 0.82 -16.60
CA ARG A 407 -17.66 -0.22 -17.05
C ARG A 407 -16.99 -1.26 -17.93
N ARG A 408 -16.18 -0.82 -18.89
CA ARG A 408 -15.44 -1.73 -19.79
C ARG A 408 -14.58 -2.69 -18.97
N LEU A 409 -13.82 -2.19 -18.02
CA LEU A 409 -12.94 -3.00 -17.17
C LEU A 409 -13.74 -4.00 -16.32
N TYR A 410 -14.88 -3.60 -15.73
CA TYR A 410 -15.75 -4.54 -15.02
C TYR A 410 -16.33 -5.63 -15.94
N LYS A 411 -16.68 -5.27 -17.18
CA LYS A 411 -17.16 -6.25 -18.17
C LYS A 411 -16.05 -7.22 -18.58
N ASP A 412 -14.81 -6.74 -18.71
CA ASP A 412 -13.65 -7.58 -18.98
C ASP A 412 -13.38 -8.58 -17.83
N GLU A 413 -13.74 -8.23 -16.58
CA GLU A 413 -13.74 -9.15 -15.42
C GLU A 413 -14.97 -10.09 -15.38
N GLY A 414 -15.90 -9.99 -16.33
CA GLY A 414 -17.05 -10.87 -16.46
C GLY A 414 -18.30 -10.47 -15.67
N LEU A 415 -18.36 -9.24 -15.13
CA LEU A 415 -19.56 -8.77 -14.42
C LEU A 415 -20.71 -8.55 -15.40
N SER A 416 -21.93 -8.86 -14.95
CA SER A 416 -23.19 -8.51 -15.64
C SER A 416 -23.45 -7.00 -15.59
N ASP A 417 -24.31 -6.50 -16.48
CA ASP A 417 -24.68 -5.07 -16.45
C ASP A 417 -25.31 -4.67 -15.11
N SER A 418 -26.15 -5.53 -14.53
CA SER A 418 -26.81 -5.25 -13.25
C SER A 418 -25.84 -5.21 -12.05
N GLU A 419 -24.71 -5.89 -12.12
CA GLU A 419 -23.63 -5.79 -11.12
C GLU A 419 -22.84 -4.51 -11.31
N VAL A 420 -22.48 -4.19 -12.55
CA VAL A 420 -21.77 -2.96 -12.88
C VAL A 420 -22.57 -1.72 -12.54
N ASP A 421 -23.88 -1.71 -12.78
CA ASP A 421 -24.78 -0.58 -12.47
C ASP A 421 -24.86 -0.27 -10.95
N LYS A 422 -24.49 -1.22 -10.10
CA LYS A 422 -24.35 -1.00 -8.65
C LYS A 422 -23.01 -0.38 -8.26
N LEU A 423 -21.98 -0.54 -9.11
CA LEU A 423 -20.62 -0.15 -8.82
C LEU A 423 -20.21 1.17 -9.48
N VAL A 424 -20.83 1.54 -10.60
CA VAL A 424 -20.55 2.82 -11.23
C VAL A 424 -21.81 3.47 -11.77
N VAL A 425 -22.03 4.72 -11.36
CA VAL A 425 -23.17 5.54 -11.77
C VAL A 425 -22.67 6.80 -12.48
N LEU A 426 -23.28 7.13 -13.60
CA LEU A 426 -23.10 8.41 -14.28
C LEU A 426 -24.40 9.20 -14.26
N ASP A 427 -24.36 10.37 -13.64
CA ASP A 427 -25.49 11.30 -13.54
C ASP A 427 -25.15 12.63 -14.23
N VAL A 428 -25.53 12.73 -15.48
CA VAL A 428 -25.37 13.97 -16.25
C VAL A 428 -26.65 14.79 -16.12
N LYS A 429 -26.64 15.77 -15.23
CA LYS A 429 -27.78 16.65 -14.97
C LYS A 429 -28.06 17.55 -16.18
N PRO A 430 -29.31 17.58 -16.66
CA PRO A 430 -29.68 18.43 -17.78
C PRO A 430 -29.63 19.92 -17.40
N THR A 431 -29.51 20.82 -18.39
CA THR A 431 -29.50 22.28 -18.16
C THR A 431 -30.72 22.75 -17.37
N SER A 432 -31.87 22.11 -17.54
CA SER A 432 -33.10 22.43 -16.79
C SER A 432 -32.97 22.20 -15.28
N TYR A 433 -32.15 21.24 -14.84
CA TYR A 433 -31.85 21.02 -13.42
C TYR A 433 -31.20 22.24 -12.76
N PHE A 434 -30.39 22.97 -13.48
CA PHE A 434 -29.75 24.21 -13.04
C PHE A 434 -30.67 25.42 -13.19
N THR A 435 -31.25 25.60 -14.36
CA THR A 435 -32.03 26.81 -14.67
C THR A 435 -33.32 26.93 -13.84
N GLN A 436 -33.96 25.83 -13.46
CA GLN A 436 -35.12 25.85 -12.54
C GLN A 436 -34.77 26.37 -11.14
N ASN A 437 -33.45 26.32 -10.76
CA ASN A 437 -32.93 26.89 -9.54
C ASN A 437 -32.29 28.28 -9.76
N GLY A 438 -32.50 28.91 -10.92
CA GLY A 438 -31.94 30.22 -11.27
C GLY A 438 -30.44 30.21 -11.55
N ILE A 439 -29.84 29.04 -11.77
CA ILE A 439 -28.39 28.86 -11.98
C ILE A 439 -28.11 28.71 -13.46
N THR A 440 -27.11 29.47 -13.95
CA THR A 440 -26.62 29.42 -15.32
C THR A 440 -25.21 28.83 -15.41
N ASN A 441 -24.36 29.03 -14.40
CA ASN A 441 -23.01 28.45 -14.34
C ASN A 441 -23.08 27.06 -13.69
N GLN A 442 -23.09 26.01 -14.52
CA GLN A 442 -23.25 24.63 -14.07
C GLN A 442 -22.01 24.12 -13.31
N HIS A 443 -20.81 24.56 -13.71
CA HIS A 443 -19.59 24.22 -12.99
C HIS A 443 -19.54 24.88 -11.61
N GLY A 444 -19.64 26.21 -11.57
CA GLY A 444 -19.45 26.97 -10.33
C GLY A 444 -20.50 26.73 -9.24
N TYR A 445 -21.69 26.25 -9.62
CA TYR A 445 -22.77 25.95 -8.67
C TYR A 445 -23.22 24.48 -8.67
N GLY A 446 -22.48 23.62 -9.37
CA GLY A 446 -22.76 22.18 -9.37
C GLY A 446 -22.71 21.60 -7.96
N GLY A 447 -21.63 21.84 -7.21
CA GLY A 447 -21.50 21.40 -5.84
C GLY A 447 -22.65 21.84 -4.93
N TYR A 448 -23.12 23.09 -5.06
CA TYR A 448 -24.24 23.62 -4.30
C TYR A 448 -25.57 22.87 -4.55
N LEU A 449 -25.84 22.47 -5.79
CA LEU A 449 -27.04 21.71 -6.13
C LEU A 449 -26.89 20.22 -5.80
N PHE A 450 -25.73 19.62 -6.08
CA PHE A 450 -25.50 18.18 -5.86
C PHE A 450 -25.55 17.81 -4.38
N VAL A 451 -25.04 18.66 -3.51
CA VAL A 451 -25.11 18.44 -2.06
C VAL A 451 -26.56 18.46 -1.53
N ARG A 452 -27.49 19.12 -2.25
CA ARG A 452 -28.92 19.19 -1.94
C ARG A 452 -29.74 18.16 -2.68
N ASP A 453 -29.14 17.42 -3.59
CA ASP A 453 -29.80 16.36 -4.32
C ASP A 453 -29.85 15.09 -3.47
N ASN A 454 -31.05 14.79 -2.95
CA ASN A 454 -31.26 13.64 -2.09
C ASN A 454 -30.91 12.30 -2.77
N GLY A 455 -31.07 12.22 -4.11
CA GLY A 455 -30.70 11.01 -4.86
C GLY A 455 -29.19 10.76 -4.81
N ILE A 456 -28.38 11.82 -5.00
CA ILE A 456 -26.92 11.76 -4.97
C ILE A 456 -26.41 11.42 -3.55
N MET A 457 -26.86 12.21 -2.56
CA MET A 457 -26.35 12.07 -1.19
C MET A 457 -26.83 10.78 -0.52
N SER A 458 -28.06 10.35 -0.76
CA SER A 458 -28.57 9.05 -0.26
C SER A 458 -27.85 7.88 -0.92
N TRP A 459 -27.47 7.99 -2.19
CA TRP A 459 -26.66 6.95 -2.83
C TRP A 459 -25.31 6.81 -2.13
N LEU A 460 -24.59 7.93 -1.90
CA LEU A 460 -23.26 7.90 -1.26
C LEU A 460 -23.33 7.27 0.13
N PHE A 461 -24.17 7.80 1.00
CA PHE A 461 -24.25 7.38 2.40
C PHE A 461 -25.06 6.10 2.63
N GLY A 462 -25.74 5.60 1.61
CA GLY A 462 -26.41 4.29 1.61
C GLY A 462 -25.46 3.11 1.29
N GLN A 463 -24.23 3.39 0.84
CA GLN A 463 -23.27 2.33 0.55
C GLN A 463 -22.69 1.76 1.85
N VAL A 464 -22.51 0.44 1.88
CA VAL A 464 -21.85 -0.28 2.98
C VAL A 464 -20.88 -1.28 2.36
N LYS A 465 -19.66 -1.28 2.81
CA LYS A 465 -18.64 -2.23 2.36
C LYS A 465 -18.82 -3.56 3.09
N ASN A 466 -18.94 -4.65 2.33
CA ASN A 466 -19.06 -6.02 2.86
C ASN A 466 -17.71 -6.59 3.29
#